data_e2d152ec92a56d2422bb82d94146a334
#
_entry.id   e2d152ec92a56d2422bb82d94146a334
#
_cell.length_a   1.000
_cell.length_b   1.000
_cell.length_c   1.000
_cell.angle_alpha   90.00
_cell.angle_beta   90.00
_cell.angle_gamma   90.00
#
_symmetry.space_group_name_H-M   'P 1'
#
loop_
_entity.id
_entity.type
_entity.pdbx_description
1 polymer ?
#
loop_
_entity_poly.entity_id
_entity_poly.type
_entity_poly.pdbx_seq_one_letter_code
_entity_poly.pdbx_strand_id
1 'polypeptide(L)'
;MTAPLRLGIAGLGTVGVGVVRILRKRAALLSARTGRDISISAVSARDATKDRGVNLSSYAWEDDPVALATRDDVDVFVELMGGSEGAARDATEAALAAGKHVVTANKALLAIHGQALAEQAEAAGLMIRYEAAVAGGIPVIKALLEGLAGNEITRVMGVMNGTCNYILTRMEADGLGYEALFEEAGKLGYLEADPTLDVGGIDAGHKLAILSSIAFGTRVNFDAVELEGIQRIELEDIRQAADMGYRIKLLGLAQRTARGLEQRMQPCLVPANSPLGQLEGGTNMVVIEGDAVEQVVLRGPGAGEGPTASAVVGDICDLARGMRVPVFGQPATTLEAARPAQSGLPAPYYLRMALMDKPGALAKIATALGEAGISINRMRQYGHSEPTAPVLIVTHKTTRAALDMALSAMQETGVLAGDPVALRIENL
;
A
#
# COMPACT_ATOMS: atom_id res chain seq x y z
N MET A 1 -21.70 28.75 21.41
CA MET A 1 -21.29 27.88 20.31
C MET A 1 -19.79 27.95 20.18
N THR A 2 -19.11 26.83 20.06
CA THR A 2 -17.67 26.79 19.82
C THR A 2 -17.37 27.43 18.45
N ALA A 3 -16.27 28.16 18.32
CA ALA A 3 -15.86 28.73 17.03
C ALA A 3 -15.71 27.63 15.97
N PRO A 4 -16.07 27.86 14.71
CA PRO A 4 -15.95 26.89 13.64
C PRO A 4 -14.49 26.42 13.47
N LEU A 5 -14.30 25.17 13.05
CA LEU A 5 -13.01 24.66 12.64
C LEU A 5 -12.73 25.14 11.21
N ARG A 6 -11.68 25.91 11.02
CA ARG A 6 -11.35 26.59 9.75
C ARG A 6 -10.29 25.83 8.99
N LEU A 7 -10.57 25.50 7.74
CA LEU A 7 -9.73 24.67 6.90
C LEU A 7 -9.04 25.49 5.80
N GLY A 8 -7.76 25.20 5.57
CA GLY A 8 -7.02 25.55 4.35
C GLY A 8 -6.76 24.28 3.52
N ILE A 9 -7.27 24.20 2.29
CA ILE A 9 -7.13 23.01 1.46
C ILE A 9 -6.15 23.26 0.32
N ALA A 10 -5.01 22.55 0.35
CA ALA A 10 -4.00 22.54 -0.72
C ALA A 10 -4.14 21.28 -1.59
N GLY A 11 -4.31 21.49 -2.88
CA GLY A 11 -4.57 20.44 -3.85
C GLY A 11 -6.07 20.25 -4.14
N LEU A 12 -6.52 20.84 -5.27
CA LEU A 12 -7.88 20.74 -5.76
C LEU A 12 -7.96 19.80 -6.98
N GLY A 13 -7.31 18.64 -6.88
CA GLY A 13 -7.50 17.52 -7.78
C GLY A 13 -8.78 16.75 -7.44
N THR A 14 -8.89 15.52 -7.91
CA THR A 14 -10.04 14.63 -7.71
C THR A 14 -10.46 14.55 -6.24
N VAL A 15 -9.50 14.29 -5.33
CA VAL A 15 -9.79 14.15 -3.89
C VAL A 15 -10.17 15.47 -3.26
N GLY A 16 -9.43 16.55 -3.52
CA GLY A 16 -9.70 17.87 -2.93
C GLY A 16 -11.07 18.42 -3.32
N VAL A 17 -11.47 18.26 -4.58
CA VAL A 17 -12.82 18.61 -5.05
C VAL A 17 -13.87 17.76 -4.33
N GLY A 18 -13.63 16.46 -4.16
CA GLY A 18 -14.50 15.57 -3.38
C GLY A 18 -14.68 16.02 -1.94
N VAL A 19 -13.59 16.46 -1.28
CA VAL A 19 -13.65 17.01 0.10
C VAL A 19 -14.53 18.25 0.15
N VAL A 20 -14.33 19.22 -0.75
CA VAL A 20 -15.16 20.43 -0.83
C VAL A 20 -16.64 20.08 -1.03
N ARG A 21 -16.94 19.15 -1.93
CA ARG A 21 -18.32 18.67 -2.19
C ARG A 21 -18.96 18.06 -0.95
N ILE A 22 -18.25 17.19 -0.23
CA ILE A 22 -18.77 16.53 0.98
C ILE A 22 -19.01 17.57 2.07
N LEU A 23 -18.05 18.43 2.37
CA LEU A 23 -18.17 19.46 3.40
C LEU A 23 -19.37 20.38 3.14
N ARG A 24 -19.57 20.83 1.91
CA ARG A 24 -20.72 21.68 1.55
C ARG A 24 -22.05 20.95 1.63
N LYS A 25 -22.13 19.76 1.01
CA LYS A 25 -23.38 18.98 0.93
C LYS A 25 -23.88 18.50 2.29
N ARG A 26 -22.93 18.23 3.22
CA ARG A 26 -23.23 17.58 4.51
C ARG A 26 -22.92 18.46 5.72
N ALA A 27 -22.81 19.78 5.55
CA ALA A 27 -22.43 20.71 6.63
C ALA A 27 -23.23 20.49 7.92
N ALA A 28 -24.55 20.49 7.85
CA ALA A 28 -25.45 20.30 9.00
C ALA A 28 -25.25 18.92 9.68
N LEU A 29 -25.06 17.85 8.89
CA LEU A 29 -24.78 16.51 9.42
C LEU A 29 -23.43 16.46 10.15
N LEU A 30 -22.42 17.08 9.58
CA LEU A 30 -21.08 17.12 10.15
C LEU A 30 -21.05 17.93 11.44
N SER A 31 -21.70 19.11 11.46
CA SER A 31 -21.88 19.92 12.66
C SER A 31 -22.59 19.15 13.78
N ALA A 32 -23.69 18.46 13.45
CA ALA A 32 -24.40 17.63 14.43
C ALA A 32 -23.56 16.49 14.99
N ARG A 33 -22.71 15.86 14.18
CA ARG A 33 -21.85 14.73 14.57
C ARG A 33 -20.61 15.15 15.36
N THR A 34 -20.11 16.35 15.13
CA THR A 34 -18.86 16.83 15.74
C THR A 34 -19.11 17.79 16.90
N GLY A 35 -20.30 18.35 17.01
CA GLY A 35 -20.61 19.44 17.96
C GLY A 35 -19.96 20.78 17.58
N ARG A 36 -19.36 20.88 16.40
CA ARG A 36 -18.63 22.05 15.91
C ARG A 36 -18.85 22.25 14.42
N ASP A 37 -19.06 23.49 13.98
CA ASP A 37 -19.10 23.80 12.57
C ASP A 37 -17.72 23.65 11.91
N ILE A 38 -17.72 23.24 10.65
CA ILE A 38 -16.50 23.09 9.83
C ILE A 38 -16.66 24.01 8.62
N SER A 39 -15.68 24.90 8.41
CA SER A 39 -15.68 25.86 7.32
C SER A 39 -14.37 25.82 6.54
N ILE A 40 -14.44 26.09 5.24
CA ILE A 40 -13.25 26.27 4.40
C ILE A 40 -12.98 27.80 4.34
N SER A 41 -11.82 28.20 4.82
CA SER A 41 -11.36 29.60 4.74
C SER A 41 -10.68 29.90 3.41
N ALA A 42 -9.77 29.02 3.02
CA ALA A 42 -8.94 29.25 1.84
C ALA A 42 -8.60 27.93 1.11
N VAL A 43 -8.24 28.06 -0.15
CA VAL A 43 -7.87 26.96 -1.02
C VAL A 43 -6.63 27.30 -1.86
N SER A 44 -5.85 26.28 -2.24
CA SER A 44 -4.69 26.44 -3.10
C SER A 44 -4.61 25.33 -4.16
N ALA A 45 -4.27 25.72 -5.38
CA ALA A 45 -3.94 24.78 -6.45
C ALA A 45 -3.13 25.48 -7.55
N ARG A 46 -2.43 24.71 -8.40
CA ARG A 46 -1.55 25.22 -9.46
C ARG A 46 -2.22 26.13 -10.49
N ASP A 47 -3.52 26.00 -10.73
CA ASP A 47 -4.24 26.74 -11.76
C ASP A 47 -5.60 27.19 -11.19
N ALA A 48 -5.73 28.49 -10.93
CA ALA A 48 -6.94 29.12 -10.42
C ALA A 48 -8.08 29.13 -11.45
N THR A 49 -7.77 29.06 -12.74
CA THR A 49 -8.75 29.21 -13.83
C THR A 49 -9.40 27.91 -14.24
N LYS A 50 -8.82 26.76 -13.84
CA LYS A 50 -9.34 25.44 -14.17
C LYS A 50 -10.74 25.24 -13.60
N ASP A 51 -11.69 24.92 -14.48
CA ASP A 51 -13.03 24.48 -14.01
C ASP A 51 -12.92 23.12 -13.32
N ARG A 52 -13.40 23.04 -12.09
CA ARG A 52 -13.40 21.82 -11.26
C ARG A 52 -14.80 21.28 -10.99
N GLY A 53 -15.81 21.88 -11.63
CA GLY A 53 -17.22 21.51 -11.43
C GLY A 53 -17.71 21.79 -10.00
N VAL A 54 -17.08 22.72 -9.29
CA VAL A 54 -17.45 23.19 -7.94
C VAL A 54 -17.16 24.68 -7.82
N ASN A 55 -18.11 25.44 -7.29
CA ASN A 55 -17.91 26.88 -7.07
C ASN A 55 -16.96 27.11 -5.89
N LEU A 56 -15.83 27.79 -6.12
CA LEU A 56 -14.80 28.12 -5.13
C LEU A 56 -14.77 29.62 -4.77
N SER A 57 -15.62 30.45 -5.37
CA SER A 57 -15.57 31.93 -5.24
C SER A 57 -15.82 32.44 -3.82
N SER A 58 -16.35 31.62 -2.92
CA SER A 58 -16.56 31.96 -1.52
C SER A 58 -15.36 31.74 -0.62
N TYR A 59 -14.28 31.18 -1.15
CA TYR A 59 -13.05 30.89 -0.42
C TYR A 59 -11.93 31.82 -0.88
N ALA A 60 -11.03 32.22 0.04
CA ALA A 60 -9.82 32.89 -0.36
C ALA A 60 -8.96 31.94 -1.22
N TRP A 61 -8.30 32.51 -2.24
CA TRP A 61 -7.39 31.76 -3.08
C TRP A 61 -5.95 32.13 -2.73
N GLU A 62 -5.10 31.11 -2.54
CA GLU A 62 -3.66 31.27 -2.36
C GLU A 62 -2.92 30.51 -3.47
N ASP A 63 -2.02 31.21 -4.17
CA ASP A 63 -1.21 30.58 -5.21
C ASP A 63 -0.10 29.71 -4.62
N ASP A 64 0.40 30.08 -3.43
CA ASP A 64 1.43 29.34 -2.69
C ASP A 64 0.81 28.53 -1.54
N PRO A 65 0.96 27.19 -1.54
CA PRO A 65 0.47 26.35 -0.46
C PRO A 65 1.15 26.62 0.90
N VAL A 66 2.37 27.18 0.93
CA VAL A 66 3.04 27.59 2.17
C VAL A 66 2.33 28.82 2.75
N ALA A 67 1.97 29.79 1.91
CA ALA A 67 1.19 30.93 2.34
C ALA A 67 -0.19 30.49 2.87
N LEU A 68 -0.86 29.54 2.20
CA LEU A 68 -2.11 28.94 2.70
C LEU A 68 -1.93 28.32 4.08
N ALA A 69 -0.87 27.54 4.27
CA ALA A 69 -0.59 26.80 5.50
C ALA A 69 -0.36 27.71 6.71
N THR A 70 0.13 28.94 6.50
CA THR A 70 0.48 29.89 7.55
C THR A 70 -0.58 30.96 7.82
N ARG A 71 -1.73 30.94 7.13
CA ARG A 71 -2.83 31.93 7.31
C ARG A 71 -3.38 31.92 8.74
N ASP A 72 -3.69 33.08 9.27
CA ASP A 72 -4.26 33.23 10.62
C ASP A 72 -5.73 32.75 10.73
N ASP A 73 -6.43 32.68 9.59
CA ASP A 73 -7.82 32.21 9.52
C ASP A 73 -7.93 30.72 9.15
N VAL A 74 -6.85 29.95 9.28
CA VAL A 74 -6.78 28.51 9.10
C VAL A 74 -6.36 27.86 10.42
N ASP A 75 -7.11 26.84 10.88
CA ASP A 75 -6.81 26.01 12.04
C ASP A 75 -6.23 24.65 11.65
N VAL A 76 -6.67 24.13 10.48
CA VAL A 76 -6.25 22.85 9.93
C VAL A 76 -5.78 23.01 8.49
N PHE A 77 -4.58 22.57 8.20
CA PHE A 77 -4.05 22.47 6.84
C PHE A 77 -4.37 21.09 6.27
N VAL A 78 -5.06 21.04 5.14
CA VAL A 78 -5.46 19.80 4.45
C VAL A 78 -4.60 19.66 3.21
N GLU A 79 -3.63 18.75 3.24
CA GLU A 79 -2.66 18.49 2.17
C GLU A 79 -3.15 17.36 1.26
N LEU A 80 -3.41 17.69 -0.02
CA LEU A 80 -3.91 16.77 -1.05
C LEU A 80 -3.16 16.96 -2.38
N MET A 81 -1.87 17.37 -2.30
CA MET A 81 -1.04 17.66 -3.47
C MET A 81 -0.26 16.44 -3.95
N GLY A 82 0.21 15.62 -3.01
CA GLY A 82 1.05 14.46 -3.30
C GLY A 82 2.53 14.80 -3.50
N GLY A 83 3.38 13.76 -3.59
CA GLY A 83 4.84 13.88 -3.64
C GLY A 83 5.46 13.94 -2.24
N SER A 84 6.68 13.42 -2.10
CA SER A 84 7.38 13.40 -0.81
C SER A 84 8.20 14.66 -0.55
N GLU A 85 8.53 15.40 -1.59
CA GLU A 85 9.40 16.59 -1.54
C GLU A 85 8.70 17.83 -2.11
N GLY A 86 9.32 18.98 -1.92
CA GLY A 86 8.86 20.28 -2.44
C GLY A 86 7.58 20.76 -1.76
N ALA A 87 6.65 21.33 -2.52
CA ALA A 87 5.51 22.07 -2.01
C ALA A 87 4.66 21.33 -0.96
N ALA A 88 4.50 20.02 -1.07
CA ALA A 88 3.72 19.23 -0.11
C ALA A 88 4.44 19.15 1.25
N ARG A 89 5.74 18.89 1.24
CA ARG A 89 6.57 18.86 2.44
C ARG A 89 6.70 20.23 3.06
N ASP A 90 7.10 21.22 2.26
CA ASP A 90 7.36 22.59 2.72
C ASP A 90 6.10 23.20 3.40
N ALA A 91 4.93 23.02 2.78
CA ALA A 91 3.68 23.53 3.33
C ALA A 91 3.24 22.75 4.59
N THR A 92 3.50 21.44 4.67
CA THR A 92 3.21 20.64 5.86
C THR A 92 4.07 21.06 7.04
N GLU A 93 5.39 21.20 6.83
CA GLU A 93 6.32 21.69 7.85
C GLU A 93 5.97 23.12 8.30
N ALA A 94 5.61 24.01 7.36
CA ALA A 94 5.18 25.38 7.66
C ALA A 94 3.86 25.41 8.45
N ALA A 95 2.89 24.56 8.13
CA ALA A 95 1.64 24.43 8.89
C ALA A 95 1.90 24.06 10.35
N LEU A 96 2.75 23.05 10.58
CA LEU A 96 3.12 22.62 11.93
C LEU A 96 3.88 23.73 12.68
N ALA A 97 4.82 24.41 12.03
CA ALA A 97 5.54 25.54 12.62
C ALA A 97 4.61 26.72 12.97
N ALA A 98 3.54 26.92 12.19
CA ALA A 98 2.51 27.95 12.43
C ALA A 98 1.41 27.49 13.43
N GLY A 99 1.58 26.34 14.10
CA GLY A 99 0.63 25.85 15.09
C GLY A 99 -0.66 25.28 14.51
N LYS A 100 -0.67 24.79 13.27
CA LYS A 100 -1.84 24.21 12.60
C LYS A 100 -1.83 22.69 12.68
N HIS A 101 -3.00 22.09 12.87
CA HIS A 101 -3.17 20.65 12.64
C HIS A 101 -3.06 20.32 11.15
N VAL A 102 -2.69 19.09 10.83
CA VAL A 102 -2.54 18.62 9.44
C VAL A 102 -3.46 17.41 9.20
N VAL A 103 -4.13 17.42 8.05
CA VAL A 103 -4.80 16.24 7.48
C VAL A 103 -4.19 15.98 6.11
N THR A 104 -3.68 14.79 5.85
CA THR A 104 -3.01 14.48 4.58
C THR A 104 -3.46 13.14 3.99
N ALA A 105 -3.48 13.04 2.67
CA ALA A 105 -3.62 11.79 1.92
C ALA A 105 -2.27 11.30 1.34
N ASN A 106 -1.16 11.93 1.70
CA ASN A 106 0.13 11.77 1.07
C ASN A 106 0.97 10.66 1.70
N LYS A 107 0.78 9.45 1.20
CA LYS A 107 1.50 8.27 1.66
C LYS A 107 3.03 8.38 1.48
N ALA A 108 3.49 8.99 0.38
CA ALA A 108 4.91 9.11 0.10
C ALA A 108 5.60 10.04 1.11
N LEU A 109 4.99 11.18 1.43
CA LEU A 109 5.46 12.10 2.45
C LEU A 109 5.59 11.41 3.81
N LEU A 110 4.58 10.64 4.22
CA LEU A 110 4.58 9.94 5.50
C LEU A 110 5.55 8.76 5.53
N ALA A 111 5.72 8.04 4.42
CA ALA A 111 6.64 6.91 4.35
C ALA A 111 8.12 7.36 4.48
N ILE A 112 8.45 8.55 4.01
CA ILE A 112 9.82 9.08 3.97
C ILE A 112 10.09 10.04 5.14
N HIS A 113 9.18 10.97 5.41
CA HIS A 113 9.37 12.05 6.40
C HIS A 113 8.46 11.92 7.63
N GLY A 114 7.61 10.87 7.69
CA GLY A 114 6.58 10.72 8.72
C GLY A 114 7.12 10.78 10.14
N GLN A 115 8.30 10.22 10.42
CA GLN A 115 8.91 10.26 11.75
C GLN A 115 9.20 11.69 12.19
N ALA A 116 9.89 12.48 11.37
CA ALA A 116 10.25 13.86 11.69
C ALA A 116 9.00 14.76 11.83
N LEU A 117 8.02 14.60 10.93
CA LEU A 117 6.76 15.33 10.97
C LEU A 117 5.94 14.98 12.24
N ALA A 118 5.93 13.72 12.65
CA ALA A 118 5.26 13.28 13.86
C ALA A 118 5.92 13.89 15.11
N GLU A 119 7.25 13.84 15.22
CA GLU A 119 7.99 14.44 16.32
C GLU A 119 7.74 15.96 16.39
N GLN A 120 7.73 16.66 15.26
CA GLN A 120 7.43 18.09 15.20
C GLN A 120 5.98 18.38 15.64
N ALA A 121 5.00 17.63 15.15
CA ALA A 121 3.61 17.82 15.48
C ALA A 121 3.35 17.57 16.98
N GLU A 122 3.83 16.44 17.51
CA GLU A 122 3.62 16.05 18.89
C GLU A 122 4.31 17.00 19.87
N ALA A 123 5.54 17.47 19.57
CA ALA A 123 6.24 18.48 20.39
C ALA A 123 5.45 19.80 20.48
N ALA A 124 4.71 20.16 19.43
CA ALA A 124 3.85 21.34 19.40
C ALA A 124 2.41 21.08 19.93
N GLY A 125 2.10 19.85 20.35
CA GLY A 125 0.73 19.47 20.76
C GLY A 125 -0.27 19.44 19.59
N LEU A 126 0.23 19.29 18.36
CA LEU A 126 -0.56 19.24 17.14
C LEU A 126 -0.84 17.82 16.69
N MET A 127 -1.76 17.68 15.75
CA MET A 127 -2.17 16.40 15.20
C MET A 127 -1.86 16.33 13.71
N ILE A 128 -1.37 15.18 13.27
CA ILE A 128 -1.38 14.77 11.86
C ILE A 128 -2.35 13.60 11.75
N ARG A 129 -3.36 13.71 10.88
CA ARG A 129 -4.33 12.66 10.58
C ARG A 129 -4.22 12.30 9.10
N TYR A 130 -4.30 11.00 8.77
CA TYR A 130 -3.92 10.52 7.43
C TYR A 130 -4.64 9.24 7.00
N GLU A 131 -5.89 9.03 7.43
CA GLU A 131 -6.68 7.85 7.03
C GLU A 131 -6.69 7.66 5.50
N ALA A 132 -6.77 8.78 4.78
CA ALA A 132 -6.80 8.77 3.32
C ALA A 132 -5.48 8.33 2.65
N ALA A 133 -4.37 8.29 3.38
CA ALA A 133 -3.07 7.91 2.84
C ALA A 133 -2.96 6.39 2.59
N VAL A 134 -3.73 5.57 3.32
CA VAL A 134 -3.65 4.10 3.22
C VAL A 134 -5.03 3.52 2.89
N ALA A 135 -5.10 2.80 1.77
CA ALA A 135 -6.31 2.08 1.33
C ALA A 135 -7.57 2.95 1.19
N GLY A 136 -7.42 4.25 0.93
CA GLY A 136 -8.46 5.21 0.52
C GLY A 136 -9.68 5.23 1.43
N GLY A 137 -10.75 4.55 1.04
CA GLY A 137 -12.01 4.53 1.80
C GLY A 137 -12.10 3.48 2.91
N ILE A 138 -11.07 2.68 3.13
CA ILE A 138 -11.00 1.66 4.19
C ILE A 138 -10.47 2.30 5.47
N PRO A 139 -11.19 2.29 6.61
CA PRO A 139 -10.77 2.94 7.85
C PRO A 139 -9.71 2.09 8.60
N VAL A 140 -8.57 1.81 7.96
CA VAL A 140 -7.55 0.90 8.48
C VAL A 140 -6.63 1.56 9.51
N ILE A 141 -6.33 2.85 9.33
CA ILE A 141 -5.49 3.61 10.29
C ILE A 141 -6.24 3.74 11.61
N LYS A 142 -7.53 4.13 11.60
CA LYS A 142 -8.36 4.20 12.79
C LYS A 142 -8.58 2.85 13.44
N ALA A 143 -8.73 1.79 12.63
CA ALA A 143 -8.82 0.43 13.17
C ALA A 143 -7.58 0.09 14.01
N LEU A 144 -6.38 0.34 13.51
CA LEU A 144 -5.12 0.07 14.22
C LEU A 144 -4.89 1.02 15.41
N LEU A 145 -5.07 2.34 15.20
CA LEU A 145 -4.79 3.34 16.23
C LEU A 145 -5.78 3.32 17.41
N GLU A 146 -7.03 2.99 17.15
CA GLU A 146 -8.14 3.19 18.08
C GLU A 146 -8.84 1.86 18.40
N GLY A 147 -9.40 1.20 17.38
CA GLY A 147 -10.23 0.00 17.58
C GLY A 147 -9.46 -1.22 18.07
N LEU A 148 -8.21 -1.36 17.66
CA LEU A 148 -7.36 -2.50 17.98
C LEU A 148 -6.22 -2.14 18.97
N ALA A 149 -6.24 -0.96 19.56
CA ALA A 149 -5.18 -0.47 20.47
C ALA A 149 -4.92 -1.38 21.68
N GLY A 150 -5.85 -2.25 22.03
CA GLY A 150 -5.69 -3.23 23.13
C GLY A 150 -5.05 -4.55 22.72
N ASN A 151 -4.61 -4.71 21.46
CA ASN A 151 -4.04 -5.96 20.95
C ASN A 151 -2.54 -5.81 20.66
N GLU A 152 -1.81 -6.89 20.85
CA GLU A 152 -0.51 -7.05 20.21
C GLU A 152 -0.72 -7.54 18.79
N ILE A 153 -0.47 -6.65 17.80
CA ILE A 153 -0.60 -7.00 16.40
C ILE A 153 0.56 -7.92 16.01
N THR A 154 0.24 -9.08 15.47
CA THR A 154 1.22 -10.10 15.07
C THR A 154 1.52 -10.06 13.59
N ARG A 155 0.50 -9.74 12.76
CA ARG A 155 0.65 -9.70 11.30
C ARG A 155 -0.34 -8.71 10.67
N VAL A 156 0.13 -8.00 9.65
CA VAL A 156 -0.69 -7.19 8.75
C VAL A 156 -0.44 -7.65 7.32
N MET A 157 -1.50 -7.94 6.60
CA MET A 157 -1.43 -8.35 5.19
C MET A 157 -2.43 -7.55 4.38
N GLY A 158 -2.18 -7.40 3.07
CA GLY A 158 -3.20 -6.78 2.24
C GLY A 158 -2.87 -6.71 0.76
N VAL A 159 -3.93 -6.60 -0.01
CA VAL A 159 -3.90 -6.15 -1.40
C VAL A 159 -4.22 -4.66 -1.38
N MET A 160 -3.19 -3.82 -1.54
CA MET A 160 -3.27 -2.38 -1.32
C MET A 160 -3.04 -1.55 -2.60
N ASN A 161 -2.90 -2.22 -3.76
CA ASN A 161 -2.87 -1.58 -5.07
C ASN A 161 -3.99 -2.14 -5.94
N GLY A 162 -4.99 -1.30 -6.23
CA GLY A 162 -6.16 -1.70 -7.01
C GLY A 162 -5.83 -1.97 -8.48
N THR A 163 -4.87 -1.25 -9.05
CA THR A 163 -4.44 -1.42 -10.45
C THR A 163 -3.82 -2.79 -10.69
N CYS A 164 -2.88 -3.19 -9.83
CA CYS A 164 -2.29 -4.53 -9.90
C CYS A 164 -3.34 -5.62 -9.70
N ASN A 165 -4.25 -5.47 -8.73
CA ASN A 165 -5.30 -6.46 -8.52
C ASN A 165 -6.26 -6.52 -9.70
N TYR A 166 -6.59 -5.40 -10.33
CA TYR A 166 -7.38 -5.35 -11.57
C TYR A 166 -6.70 -6.13 -12.69
N ILE A 167 -5.42 -5.86 -12.98
CA ILE A 167 -4.65 -6.53 -14.03
C ILE A 167 -4.63 -8.05 -13.78
N LEU A 168 -4.22 -8.49 -12.58
CA LEU A 168 -4.12 -9.92 -12.25
C LEU A 168 -5.48 -10.63 -12.31
N THR A 169 -6.57 -9.98 -11.86
CA THR A 169 -7.93 -10.52 -11.94
C THR A 169 -8.39 -10.68 -13.40
N ARG A 170 -8.10 -9.69 -14.25
CA ARG A 170 -8.47 -9.73 -15.67
C ARG A 170 -7.62 -10.74 -16.46
N MET A 171 -6.33 -10.92 -16.12
CA MET A 171 -5.52 -12.00 -16.69
C MET A 171 -6.18 -13.36 -16.45
N GLU A 172 -6.70 -13.61 -15.24
CA GLU A 172 -7.41 -14.85 -14.90
C GLU A 172 -8.75 -14.98 -15.63
N ALA A 173 -9.57 -13.92 -15.61
CA ALA A 173 -10.93 -13.97 -16.13
C ALA A 173 -10.99 -14.03 -17.68
N ASP A 174 -10.15 -13.26 -18.35
CA ASP A 174 -10.20 -13.07 -19.80
C ASP A 174 -9.16 -13.90 -20.57
N GLY A 175 -8.18 -14.47 -19.86
CA GLY A 175 -7.08 -15.22 -20.47
C GLY A 175 -6.13 -14.35 -21.30
N LEU A 176 -6.03 -13.06 -20.99
CA LEU A 176 -5.16 -12.10 -21.66
C LEU A 176 -3.81 -12.00 -20.95
N GLY A 177 -2.76 -11.69 -21.69
CA GLY A 177 -1.42 -11.45 -21.14
C GLY A 177 -1.31 -10.09 -20.44
N TYR A 178 -0.26 -9.96 -19.62
CA TYR A 178 0.01 -8.75 -18.83
C TYR A 178 0.04 -7.48 -19.68
N GLU A 179 0.76 -7.45 -20.80
CA GLU A 179 0.95 -6.26 -21.63
C GLU A 179 -0.38 -5.66 -22.14
N ALA A 180 -1.29 -6.53 -22.61
CA ALA A 180 -2.59 -6.09 -23.12
C ALA A 180 -3.44 -5.42 -22.03
N LEU A 181 -3.41 -5.98 -20.83
CA LEU A 181 -4.18 -5.46 -19.69
C LEU A 181 -3.52 -4.25 -19.03
N PHE A 182 -2.20 -4.15 -19.09
CA PHE A 182 -1.47 -2.95 -18.69
C PHE A 182 -1.85 -1.75 -19.56
N GLU A 183 -1.88 -1.93 -20.89
CA GLU A 183 -2.35 -0.88 -21.83
C GLU A 183 -3.82 -0.52 -21.59
N GLU A 184 -4.67 -1.51 -21.34
CA GLU A 184 -6.10 -1.27 -21.03
C GLU A 184 -6.26 -0.46 -19.75
N ALA A 185 -5.53 -0.84 -18.68
CA ALA A 185 -5.53 -0.11 -17.40
C ALA A 185 -5.10 1.36 -17.60
N GLY A 186 -4.11 1.61 -18.47
CA GLY A 186 -3.70 2.96 -18.85
C GLY A 186 -4.81 3.75 -19.52
N LYS A 187 -5.50 3.16 -20.48
CA LYS A 187 -6.63 3.79 -21.19
C LYS A 187 -7.81 4.10 -20.27
N LEU A 188 -8.03 3.26 -19.26
CA LEU A 188 -9.07 3.45 -18.25
C LEU A 188 -8.69 4.45 -17.14
N GLY A 189 -7.43 4.95 -17.13
CA GLY A 189 -6.95 5.91 -16.15
C GLY A 189 -6.66 5.30 -14.77
N TYR A 190 -6.40 3.99 -14.71
CA TYR A 190 -5.99 3.32 -13.47
C TYR A 190 -4.51 3.51 -13.15
N LEU A 191 -3.66 3.74 -14.17
CA LEU A 191 -2.23 3.98 -14.00
C LEU A 191 -1.96 5.44 -13.63
N GLU A 192 -1.04 5.66 -12.71
CA GLU A 192 -0.47 6.98 -12.40
C GLU A 192 0.42 7.47 -13.55
N ALA A 193 0.90 8.74 -13.46
CA ALA A 193 1.78 9.34 -14.48
C ALA A 193 3.09 8.56 -14.65
N ASP A 194 3.60 7.96 -13.58
CA ASP A 194 4.66 6.96 -13.60
C ASP A 194 4.09 5.60 -13.24
N PRO A 195 3.80 4.74 -14.23
CA PRO A 195 3.20 3.43 -13.99
C PRO A 195 4.08 2.49 -13.16
N THR A 196 5.39 2.73 -13.07
CA THR A 196 6.31 1.90 -12.27
C THR A 196 5.98 1.98 -10.78
N LEU A 197 5.41 3.09 -10.32
CA LEU A 197 4.95 3.26 -8.95
C LEU A 197 3.84 2.27 -8.60
N ASP A 198 2.95 1.99 -9.55
CA ASP A 198 1.87 1.02 -9.38
C ASP A 198 2.38 -0.41 -9.52
N VAL A 199 2.82 -0.77 -10.74
CA VAL A 199 3.10 -2.18 -11.08
C VAL A 199 4.38 -2.71 -10.45
N GLY A 200 5.31 -1.81 -10.06
CA GLY A 200 6.50 -2.13 -9.26
C GLY A 200 6.23 -2.33 -7.76
N GLY A 201 5.01 -2.04 -7.30
CA GLY A 201 4.61 -2.22 -5.90
C GLY A 201 5.04 -1.08 -4.96
N ILE A 202 5.62 0.02 -5.48
CA ILE A 202 6.14 1.14 -4.67
C ILE A 202 5.00 1.84 -3.92
N ASP A 203 3.89 2.17 -4.61
CA ASP A 203 2.70 2.77 -4.01
C ASP A 203 2.16 1.93 -2.84
N ALA A 204 2.03 0.63 -3.05
CA ALA A 204 1.57 -0.29 -2.01
C ALA A 204 2.62 -0.49 -0.89
N GLY A 205 3.92 -0.41 -1.22
CA GLY A 205 5.01 -0.46 -0.27
C GLY A 205 5.01 0.73 0.71
N HIS A 206 4.75 1.96 0.23
CA HIS A 206 4.56 3.12 1.11
C HIS A 206 3.42 2.89 2.12
N LYS A 207 2.29 2.37 1.66
CA LYS A 207 1.14 2.06 2.54
C LYS A 207 1.50 0.99 3.57
N LEU A 208 2.22 -0.06 3.16
CA LEU A 208 2.67 -1.12 4.04
C LEU A 208 3.64 -0.61 5.12
N ALA A 209 4.60 0.25 4.76
CA ALA A 209 5.54 0.83 5.71
C ALA A 209 4.82 1.65 6.80
N ILE A 210 3.80 2.42 6.43
CA ILE A 210 2.97 3.17 7.38
C ILE A 210 2.19 2.23 8.30
N LEU A 211 1.49 1.22 7.74
CA LEU A 211 0.75 0.24 8.55
C LEU A 211 1.66 -0.53 9.49
N SER A 212 2.86 -0.87 9.03
CA SER A 212 3.88 -1.58 9.81
C SER A 212 4.33 -0.76 11.03
N SER A 213 4.58 0.53 10.82
CA SER A 213 4.93 1.46 11.91
C SER A 213 3.88 1.47 13.00
N ILE A 214 2.60 1.62 12.63
CA ILE A 214 1.49 1.65 13.58
C ILE A 214 1.33 0.30 14.29
N ALA A 215 1.30 -0.79 13.52
CA ALA A 215 1.01 -2.13 14.02
C ALA A 215 2.09 -2.64 14.99
N PHE A 216 3.35 -2.30 14.77
CA PHE A 216 4.47 -2.83 15.54
C PHE A 216 5.17 -1.80 16.43
N GLY A 217 4.69 -0.55 16.46
CA GLY A 217 5.26 0.51 17.30
C GLY A 217 6.70 0.85 16.92
N THR A 218 7.01 0.92 15.65
CA THR A 218 8.36 1.19 15.13
C THR A 218 8.39 2.46 14.28
N ARG A 219 9.57 3.03 14.06
CA ARG A 219 9.74 4.10 13.08
C ARG A 219 9.34 3.62 11.70
N VAL A 220 8.71 4.49 10.91
CA VAL A 220 8.43 4.19 9.52
C VAL A 220 9.74 3.97 8.77
N ASN A 221 9.85 2.85 8.05
CA ASN A 221 11.04 2.50 7.29
C ASN A 221 10.63 1.86 5.96
N PHE A 222 10.49 2.68 4.92
CA PHE A 222 10.16 2.22 3.59
C PHE A 222 11.31 1.45 2.93
N ASP A 223 12.55 1.84 3.20
CA ASP A 223 13.74 1.18 2.62
C ASP A 223 13.90 -0.28 3.08
N ALA A 224 13.24 -0.65 4.20
CA ALA A 224 13.22 -2.02 4.68
C ALA A 224 12.11 -2.89 4.06
N VAL A 225 11.27 -2.33 3.20
CA VAL A 225 10.23 -3.09 2.48
C VAL A 225 10.86 -3.75 1.25
N GLU A 226 10.89 -5.08 1.23
CA GLU A 226 11.28 -5.83 0.04
C GLU A 226 10.21 -5.66 -1.04
N LEU A 227 10.58 -5.10 -2.20
CA LEU A 227 9.65 -4.79 -3.29
C LEU A 227 9.89 -5.72 -4.49
N GLU A 228 8.81 -6.32 -4.99
CA GLU A 228 8.77 -7.01 -6.27
C GLU A 228 7.43 -6.72 -6.97
N GLY A 229 7.50 -6.26 -8.21
CA GLY A 229 6.32 -5.92 -9.02
C GLY A 229 5.71 -7.12 -9.75
N ILE A 230 4.62 -6.85 -10.48
CA ILE A 230 3.86 -7.89 -11.20
C ILE A 230 4.28 -8.08 -12.67
N GLN A 231 5.27 -7.33 -13.15
CA GLN A 231 5.65 -7.27 -14.58
C GLN A 231 6.15 -8.62 -15.13
N ARG A 232 6.64 -9.51 -14.25
CA ARG A 232 7.16 -10.84 -14.64
C ARG A 232 6.10 -11.94 -14.61
N ILE A 233 4.85 -11.61 -14.21
CA ILE A 233 3.75 -12.58 -14.13
C ILE A 233 3.21 -12.82 -15.54
N GLU A 234 3.20 -14.08 -15.95
CA GLU A 234 2.66 -14.51 -17.22
C GLU A 234 1.29 -15.19 -17.04
N LEU A 235 0.52 -15.27 -18.11
CA LEU A 235 -0.76 -15.96 -18.10
C LEU A 235 -0.64 -17.43 -17.67
N GLU A 236 0.49 -18.04 -17.99
CA GLU A 236 0.76 -19.42 -17.56
C GLU A 236 0.85 -19.54 -16.03
N ASP A 237 1.50 -18.57 -15.34
CA ASP A 237 1.55 -18.55 -13.88
C ASP A 237 0.14 -18.46 -13.27
N ILE A 238 -0.73 -17.62 -13.86
CA ILE A 238 -2.13 -17.48 -13.44
C ILE A 238 -2.89 -18.81 -13.57
N ARG A 239 -2.76 -19.48 -14.72
CA ARG A 239 -3.42 -20.76 -14.99
C ARG A 239 -2.93 -21.86 -14.04
N GLN A 240 -1.64 -21.93 -13.81
CA GLN A 240 -1.06 -22.93 -12.92
C GLN A 240 -1.41 -22.68 -11.46
N ALA A 241 -1.45 -21.42 -11.02
CA ALA A 241 -1.94 -21.06 -9.70
C ALA A 241 -3.39 -21.52 -9.52
N ALA A 242 -4.27 -21.25 -10.49
CA ALA A 242 -5.67 -21.65 -10.46
C ALA A 242 -5.84 -23.19 -10.41
N ASP A 243 -5.08 -23.94 -11.22
CA ASP A 243 -5.09 -25.42 -11.24
C ASP A 243 -4.66 -26.03 -9.89
N MET A 244 -3.83 -25.30 -9.15
CA MET A 244 -3.39 -25.70 -7.80
C MET A 244 -4.32 -25.22 -6.68
N GLY A 245 -5.39 -24.49 -6.98
CA GLY A 245 -6.32 -23.91 -6.01
C GLY A 245 -5.84 -22.61 -5.38
N TYR A 246 -4.96 -21.87 -6.06
CA TYR A 246 -4.43 -20.58 -5.64
C TYR A 246 -4.79 -19.48 -6.63
N ARG A 247 -4.65 -18.23 -6.19
CA ARG A 247 -4.66 -17.03 -7.03
C ARG A 247 -3.41 -16.21 -6.76
N ILE A 248 -2.92 -15.52 -7.80
CA ILE A 248 -1.77 -14.62 -7.66
C ILE A 248 -2.28 -13.23 -7.28
N LYS A 249 -1.71 -12.66 -6.22
CA LYS A 249 -1.98 -11.30 -5.73
C LYS A 249 -0.68 -10.56 -5.47
N LEU A 250 -0.63 -9.26 -5.76
CA LEU A 250 0.40 -8.40 -5.21
C LEU A 250 0.09 -8.20 -3.72
N LEU A 251 0.77 -8.96 -2.88
CA LEU A 251 0.49 -9.04 -1.44
C LEU A 251 1.53 -8.26 -0.64
N GLY A 252 1.04 -7.28 0.14
CA GLY A 252 1.80 -6.69 1.23
C GLY A 252 1.72 -7.58 2.47
N LEU A 253 2.86 -7.80 3.11
CA LEU A 253 2.93 -8.49 4.38
C LEU A 253 3.93 -7.80 5.30
N ALA A 254 3.50 -7.53 6.53
CA ALA A 254 4.36 -7.12 7.62
C ALA A 254 4.08 -8.01 8.83
N GLN A 255 5.14 -8.58 9.43
CA GLN A 255 5.02 -9.42 10.60
C GLN A 255 6.28 -9.38 11.47
N ARG A 256 6.06 -9.44 12.80
CA ARG A 256 7.16 -9.56 13.75
C ARG A 256 7.64 -11.01 13.81
N THR A 257 8.94 -11.20 13.71
CA THR A 257 9.58 -12.52 13.82
C THR A 257 10.66 -12.49 14.91
N ALA A 258 11.15 -13.64 15.35
CA ALA A 258 12.30 -13.71 16.25
C ALA A 258 13.59 -13.09 15.66
N ARG A 259 13.63 -12.86 14.34
CA ARG A 259 14.78 -12.30 13.60
C ARG A 259 14.65 -10.80 13.34
N GLY A 260 13.49 -10.20 13.61
CA GLY A 260 13.18 -8.80 13.34
C GLY A 260 11.82 -8.63 12.67
N LEU A 261 11.60 -7.45 12.10
CA LEU A 261 10.38 -7.11 11.38
C LEU A 261 10.55 -7.46 9.90
N GLU A 262 9.72 -8.38 9.41
CA GLU A 262 9.60 -8.72 8.00
C GLU A 262 8.60 -7.77 7.35
N GLN A 263 8.99 -7.13 6.26
CA GLN A 263 8.13 -6.26 5.45
C GLN A 263 8.39 -6.56 3.98
N ARG A 264 7.37 -6.96 3.22
CA ARG A 264 7.51 -7.23 1.79
C ARG A 264 6.22 -6.91 1.04
N MET A 265 6.39 -6.48 -0.19
CA MET A 265 5.34 -6.25 -1.17
C MET A 265 5.74 -7.00 -2.43
N GLN A 266 5.12 -8.14 -2.68
CA GLN A 266 5.51 -9.03 -3.79
C GLN A 266 4.33 -9.86 -4.30
N PRO A 267 4.39 -10.34 -5.56
CA PRO A 267 3.43 -11.32 -6.05
C PRO A 267 3.51 -12.62 -5.24
N CYS A 268 2.37 -13.07 -4.73
CA CYS A 268 2.26 -14.32 -3.96
C CYS A 268 1.09 -15.15 -4.47
N LEU A 269 1.21 -16.47 -4.34
CA LEU A 269 0.09 -17.37 -4.45
C LEU A 269 -0.65 -17.40 -3.11
N VAL A 270 -1.94 -17.10 -3.12
CA VAL A 270 -2.83 -17.16 -1.95
C VAL A 270 -3.95 -18.17 -2.20
N PRO A 271 -4.44 -18.93 -1.20
CA PRO A 271 -5.55 -19.88 -1.40
C PRO A 271 -6.74 -19.19 -2.06
N ALA A 272 -7.27 -19.77 -3.13
CA ALA A 272 -8.36 -19.17 -3.92
C ALA A 272 -9.65 -18.97 -3.10
N ASN A 273 -9.86 -19.77 -2.06
CA ASN A 273 -11.01 -19.67 -1.15
C ASN A 273 -10.79 -18.77 0.05
N SER A 274 -9.59 -18.15 0.20
CA SER A 274 -9.31 -17.17 1.25
C SER A 274 -9.95 -15.83 0.93
N PRO A 275 -10.16 -14.94 1.93
CA PRO A 275 -10.66 -13.59 1.68
C PRO A 275 -9.81 -12.82 0.66
N LEU A 276 -8.48 -12.91 0.74
CA LEU A 276 -7.57 -12.27 -0.22
C LEU A 276 -7.63 -12.91 -1.60
N GLY A 277 -7.78 -14.24 -1.70
CA GLY A 277 -7.93 -14.94 -2.98
C GLY A 277 -9.22 -14.56 -3.71
N GLN A 278 -10.29 -14.32 -2.97
CA GLN A 278 -11.61 -13.93 -3.53
C GLN A 278 -11.71 -12.42 -3.84
N LEU A 279 -10.65 -11.65 -3.60
CA LEU A 279 -10.66 -10.23 -3.90
C LEU A 279 -10.47 -9.97 -5.39
N GLU A 280 -11.44 -9.33 -6.03
CA GLU A 280 -11.46 -9.08 -7.47
C GLU A 280 -11.48 -7.57 -7.81
N GLY A 281 -11.06 -7.25 -9.02
CA GLY A 281 -11.08 -5.91 -9.59
C GLY A 281 -10.18 -4.92 -8.84
N GLY A 282 -10.56 -3.64 -8.85
CA GLY A 282 -9.80 -2.54 -8.20
C GLY A 282 -10.02 -2.42 -6.69
N THR A 283 -10.64 -3.42 -6.04
CA THR A 283 -10.92 -3.40 -4.60
C THR A 283 -9.66 -3.69 -3.79
N ASN A 284 -9.51 -3.02 -2.65
CA ASN A 284 -8.44 -3.28 -1.68
C ASN A 284 -8.97 -4.07 -0.47
N MET A 285 -8.07 -4.75 0.20
CA MET A 285 -8.33 -5.47 1.44
C MET A 285 -7.10 -5.43 2.34
N VAL A 286 -7.33 -5.22 3.63
CA VAL A 286 -6.30 -5.36 4.66
C VAL A 286 -6.80 -6.36 5.69
N VAL A 287 -5.94 -7.31 6.03
CA VAL A 287 -6.13 -8.33 7.06
C VAL A 287 -5.17 -8.04 8.19
N ILE A 288 -5.69 -7.93 9.39
CA ILE A 288 -4.93 -7.65 10.61
C ILE A 288 -5.11 -8.83 11.55
N GLU A 289 -4.02 -9.37 12.05
CA GLU A 289 -4.03 -10.42 13.07
C GLU A 289 -3.46 -9.90 14.38
N GLY A 290 -4.13 -10.18 15.46
CA GLY A 290 -3.73 -9.80 16.82
C GLY A 290 -3.96 -10.94 17.80
N ASP A 291 -3.31 -10.85 18.95
CA ASP A 291 -3.31 -11.88 19.98
C ASP A 291 -4.69 -12.15 20.60
N ALA A 292 -5.50 -11.10 20.77
CA ALA A 292 -6.82 -11.20 21.38
C ALA A 292 -7.97 -11.16 20.37
N VAL A 293 -7.80 -10.41 19.26
CA VAL A 293 -8.86 -10.22 18.27
C VAL A 293 -8.89 -11.33 17.20
N GLU A 294 -7.86 -12.18 17.18
CA GLU A 294 -7.62 -13.19 16.13
C GLU A 294 -7.42 -12.52 14.77
N GLN A 295 -8.43 -12.43 13.92
CA GLN A 295 -8.33 -11.86 12.59
C GLN A 295 -9.43 -10.84 12.31
N VAL A 296 -9.04 -9.66 11.83
CA VAL A 296 -9.95 -8.62 11.32
C VAL A 296 -9.69 -8.42 9.83
N VAL A 297 -10.76 -8.42 9.04
CA VAL A 297 -10.71 -8.20 7.59
C VAL A 297 -11.43 -6.91 7.24
N LEU A 298 -10.72 -5.97 6.63
CA LEU A 298 -11.26 -4.70 6.14
C LEU A 298 -11.20 -4.68 4.62
N ARG A 299 -12.35 -4.50 3.97
CA ARG A 299 -12.47 -4.50 2.50
C ARG A 299 -13.22 -3.27 2.03
N GLY A 300 -12.76 -2.66 0.94
CA GLY A 300 -13.43 -1.50 0.35
C GLY A 300 -12.68 -0.92 -0.84
N PRO A 301 -13.16 0.21 -1.38
CA PRO A 301 -12.46 0.92 -2.45
C PRO A 301 -11.18 1.54 -1.93
N GLY A 302 -10.05 1.17 -2.53
CA GLY A 302 -8.71 1.65 -2.15
C GLY A 302 -8.35 3.04 -2.66
N ALA A 303 -9.11 3.57 -3.61
CA ALA A 303 -8.92 4.87 -4.24
C ALA A 303 -10.25 5.43 -4.77
N GLY A 304 -10.21 6.65 -5.33
CA GLY A 304 -11.34 7.32 -5.93
C GLY A 304 -11.79 8.57 -5.18
N GLU A 305 -12.49 9.49 -5.88
CA GLU A 305 -12.91 10.79 -5.34
C GLU A 305 -13.67 10.64 -4.02
N GLY A 306 -14.78 9.91 -4.04
CA GLY A 306 -15.68 9.76 -2.90
C GLY A 306 -15.03 9.04 -1.71
N PRO A 307 -14.48 7.83 -1.91
CA PRO A 307 -13.84 7.06 -0.83
C PRO A 307 -12.72 7.82 -0.13
N THR A 308 -11.77 8.37 -0.88
CA THR A 308 -10.61 9.08 -0.33
C THR A 308 -11.04 10.40 0.34
N ALA A 309 -11.93 11.17 -0.28
CA ALA A 309 -12.48 12.38 0.34
C ALA A 309 -13.28 12.07 1.61
N SER A 310 -13.97 10.93 1.67
CA SER A 310 -14.67 10.49 2.89
C SER A 310 -13.70 10.25 4.05
N ALA A 311 -12.54 9.63 3.80
CA ALA A 311 -11.53 9.42 4.81
C ALA A 311 -10.93 10.75 5.31
N VAL A 312 -10.58 11.68 4.40
CA VAL A 312 -10.14 13.04 4.76
C VAL A 312 -11.15 13.74 5.64
N VAL A 313 -12.44 13.72 5.25
CA VAL A 313 -13.50 14.36 6.04
C VAL A 313 -13.68 13.66 7.40
N GLY A 314 -13.49 12.35 7.47
CA GLY A 314 -13.45 11.60 8.72
C GLY A 314 -12.38 12.12 9.68
N ASP A 315 -11.17 12.37 9.17
CA ASP A 315 -10.06 12.93 9.95
C ASP A 315 -10.31 14.38 10.39
N ILE A 316 -10.90 15.19 9.52
CA ILE A 316 -11.35 16.53 9.87
C ILE A 316 -12.39 16.49 11.01
N CYS A 317 -13.32 15.54 10.97
CA CYS A 317 -14.32 15.37 12.03
C CYS A 317 -13.68 14.99 13.38
N ASP A 318 -12.63 14.19 13.39
CA ASP A 318 -11.92 13.83 14.62
C ASP A 318 -11.23 15.05 15.24
N LEU A 319 -10.59 15.88 14.43
CA LEU A 319 -10.04 17.16 14.88
C LEU A 319 -11.13 18.10 15.40
N ALA A 320 -12.29 18.16 14.73
CA ALA A 320 -13.42 18.98 15.19
C ALA A 320 -13.97 18.52 16.54
N ARG A 321 -13.94 17.21 16.84
CA ARG A 321 -14.28 16.61 18.14
C ARG A 321 -13.21 16.83 19.22
N GLY A 322 -12.01 17.30 18.85
CA GLY A 322 -10.88 17.46 19.74
C GLY A 322 -10.17 16.16 20.08
N MET A 323 -10.32 15.13 19.25
CA MET A 323 -9.60 13.86 19.43
C MET A 323 -8.07 14.07 19.35
N ARG A 324 -7.36 13.42 20.28
CA ARG A 324 -5.90 13.47 20.39
C ARG A 324 -5.36 12.04 20.45
N VAL A 325 -4.60 11.65 19.44
CA VAL A 325 -3.95 10.33 19.34
C VAL A 325 -2.55 10.56 18.78
N PRO A 326 -1.50 9.93 19.32
CA PRO A 326 -0.17 9.99 18.72
C PRO A 326 -0.20 9.59 17.25
N VAL A 327 0.65 10.21 16.44
CA VAL A 327 0.60 10.08 14.96
C VAL A 327 0.67 8.62 14.53
N PHE A 328 1.54 7.82 15.14
CA PHE A 328 1.71 6.38 14.86
C PHE A 328 1.26 5.47 16.04
N GLY A 329 0.28 5.92 16.84
CA GLY A 329 -0.29 5.13 17.94
C GLY A 329 0.49 5.17 19.23
N GLN A 330 1.75 5.58 19.20
CA GLN A 330 2.64 5.81 20.34
C GLN A 330 3.36 7.14 20.16
N PRO A 331 3.82 7.80 21.24
CA PRO A 331 4.60 9.02 21.09
C PRO A 331 5.78 8.82 20.14
N ALA A 332 5.91 9.68 19.14
CA ALA A 332 6.91 9.53 18.07
C ALA A 332 8.34 9.40 18.60
N THR A 333 8.65 10.05 19.72
CA THR A 333 9.95 9.97 20.39
C THR A 333 10.24 8.60 21.02
N THR A 334 9.24 7.74 21.21
CA THR A 334 9.39 6.39 21.77
C THR A 334 9.49 5.32 20.71
N LEU A 335 9.24 5.66 19.44
CA LEU A 335 9.36 4.72 18.34
C LEU A 335 10.81 4.38 18.06
N GLU A 336 11.12 3.09 18.07
CA GLU A 336 12.47 2.59 17.78
C GLU A 336 12.60 2.11 16.33
N ALA A 337 13.80 2.17 15.78
CA ALA A 337 14.06 1.58 14.47
C ALA A 337 13.90 0.05 14.56
N ALA A 338 13.01 -0.51 13.74
CA ALA A 338 12.89 -1.97 13.68
C ALA A 338 14.14 -2.57 13.04
N ARG A 339 14.63 -3.67 13.62
CA ARG A 339 15.62 -4.50 12.96
C ARG A 339 14.94 -5.22 11.79
N PRO A 340 15.34 -5.03 10.53
CA PRO A 340 14.79 -5.80 9.42
C PRO A 340 15.08 -7.29 9.59
N ALA A 341 14.10 -8.15 9.31
CA ALA A 341 14.32 -9.59 9.28
C ALA A 341 15.16 -9.93 8.04
N GLN A 342 16.33 -10.51 8.27
CA GLN A 342 17.28 -10.91 7.17
C GLN A 342 16.78 -12.12 6.38
N SER A 343 15.69 -12.49 6.28
CA SER A 343 14.94 -13.48 5.50
C SER A 343 13.63 -13.80 6.21
N GLY A 344 12.56 -13.72 5.48
CA GLY A 344 11.24 -14.02 6.02
C GLY A 344 11.11 -15.43 6.57
N LEU A 345 9.97 -15.74 7.17
CA LEU A 345 9.69 -17.11 7.62
C LEU A 345 9.74 -18.10 6.44
N PRO A 346 10.18 -19.34 6.67
CA PRO A 346 10.19 -20.37 5.63
C PRO A 346 8.79 -20.57 5.02
N ALA A 347 8.71 -20.63 3.69
CA ALA A 347 7.49 -20.87 2.95
C ALA A 347 7.74 -21.81 1.75
N PRO A 348 6.68 -22.42 1.19
CA PRO A 348 6.76 -23.03 -0.12
C PRO A 348 6.91 -21.98 -1.21
N TYR A 349 7.52 -22.35 -2.32
CA TYR A 349 7.65 -21.50 -3.50
C TYR A 349 7.18 -22.24 -4.75
N TYR A 350 6.53 -21.50 -5.61
CA TYR A 350 6.25 -21.84 -7.00
C TYR A 350 7.40 -21.32 -7.85
N LEU A 351 7.99 -22.18 -8.67
CA LEU A 351 9.06 -21.84 -9.59
C LEU A 351 8.62 -22.13 -11.03
N ARG A 352 8.73 -21.15 -11.93
CA ARG A 352 8.55 -21.33 -13.37
C ARG A 352 9.87 -21.08 -14.08
N MET A 353 10.27 -21.97 -14.96
CA MET A 353 11.48 -21.87 -15.75
C MET A 353 11.33 -22.52 -17.12
N ALA A 354 12.05 -22.02 -18.11
CA ALA A 354 12.24 -22.68 -19.40
C ALA A 354 13.60 -23.34 -19.42
N LEU A 355 13.65 -24.66 -19.62
CA LEU A 355 14.89 -25.40 -19.74
C LEU A 355 15.23 -25.65 -21.20
N MET A 356 16.51 -25.61 -21.54
CA MET A 356 17.00 -26.18 -22.81
C MET A 356 16.59 -27.65 -22.88
N ASP A 357 15.90 -28.05 -23.97
CA ASP A 357 15.46 -29.43 -24.13
C ASP A 357 16.64 -30.35 -24.49
N LYS A 358 17.39 -30.74 -23.46
CA LYS A 358 18.57 -31.59 -23.54
C LYS A 358 18.56 -32.66 -22.45
N PRO A 359 19.00 -33.87 -22.73
CA PRO A 359 19.19 -34.91 -21.71
C PRO A 359 19.98 -34.40 -20.52
N GLY A 360 19.45 -34.60 -19.32
CA GLY A 360 20.08 -34.18 -18.07
C GLY A 360 19.82 -32.73 -17.62
N ALA A 361 19.13 -31.88 -18.41
CA ALA A 361 18.84 -30.51 -18.02
C ALA A 361 18.05 -30.46 -16.70
N LEU A 362 16.97 -31.21 -16.59
CA LEU A 362 16.16 -31.30 -15.37
C LEU A 362 16.96 -31.86 -14.17
N ALA A 363 17.84 -32.82 -14.40
CA ALA A 363 18.68 -33.38 -13.35
C ALA A 363 19.60 -32.33 -12.72
N LYS A 364 20.17 -31.41 -13.51
CA LYS A 364 21.00 -30.30 -13.01
C LYS A 364 20.17 -29.34 -12.12
N ILE A 365 18.93 -29.03 -12.50
CA ILE A 365 18.04 -28.22 -11.70
C ILE A 365 17.69 -28.89 -10.37
N ALA A 366 17.32 -30.17 -10.42
CA ALA A 366 17.02 -30.96 -9.21
C ALA A 366 18.25 -31.06 -8.28
N THR A 367 19.46 -31.18 -8.83
CA THR A 367 20.70 -31.17 -8.06
C THR A 367 20.92 -29.84 -7.37
N ALA A 368 20.77 -28.71 -8.08
CA ALA A 368 20.92 -27.37 -7.51
C ALA A 368 19.93 -27.12 -6.35
N LEU A 369 18.67 -27.57 -6.49
CA LEU A 369 17.70 -27.52 -5.40
C LEU A 369 18.12 -28.39 -4.21
N GLY A 370 18.56 -29.63 -4.46
CA GLY A 370 18.97 -30.56 -3.42
C GLY A 370 20.20 -30.08 -2.64
N GLU A 371 21.21 -29.52 -3.32
CA GLU A 371 22.42 -28.95 -2.71
C GLU A 371 22.10 -27.72 -1.83
N ALA A 372 21.08 -26.93 -2.20
CA ALA A 372 20.55 -25.86 -1.38
C ALA A 372 19.61 -26.35 -0.24
N GLY A 373 19.43 -27.66 -0.08
CA GLY A 373 18.56 -28.25 0.94
C GLY A 373 17.07 -28.07 0.65
N ILE A 374 16.68 -27.82 -0.60
CA ILE A 374 15.29 -27.59 -1.01
C ILE A 374 14.68 -28.88 -1.53
N SER A 375 13.62 -29.34 -0.87
CA SER A 375 12.85 -30.51 -1.30
C SER A 375 11.72 -30.09 -2.26
N ILE A 376 11.55 -30.86 -3.35
CA ILE A 376 10.49 -30.67 -4.33
C ILE A 376 9.20 -31.34 -3.81
N ASN A 377 8.11 -30.59 -3.78
CA ASN A 377 6.77 -31.10 -3.44
C ASN A 377 6.04 -31.59 -4.70
N ARG A 378 6.04 -30.78 -5.75
CA ARG A 378 5.39 -31.09 -7.04
C ARG A 378 6.27 -30.59 -8.17
N MET A 379 6.17 -31.27 -9.30
CA MET A 379 6.84 -30.85 -10.53
C MET A 379 5.94 -31.20 -11.72
N ARG A 380 5.89 -30.29 -12.69
CA ARG A 380 5.30 -30.51 -14.02
C ARG A 380 6.27 -30.08 -15.10
N GLN A 381 6.38 -30.91 -16.14
CA GLN A 381 7.02 -30.54 -17.39
C GLN A 381 5.99 -30.65 -18.49
N TYR A 382 5.86 -29.61 -19.28
CA TYR A 382 4.92 -29.57 -20.40
C TYR A 382 5.59 -30.01 -21.69
N GLY A 383 4.75 -30.42 -22.66
CA GLY A 383 5.21 -30.82 -23.98
C GLY A 383 6.00 -29.72 -24.69
N HIS A 384 6.93 -30.12 -25.52
CA HIS A 384 7.99 -29.30 -26.08
C HIS A 384 7.49 -28.21 -27.03
N SER A 385 8.03 -26.98 -26.83
CA SER A 385 8.22 -26.03 -27.91
C SER A 385 9.72 -25.95 -28.13
N GLU A 386 10.24 -26.74 -29.08
CA GLU A 386 11.67 -26.69 -29.39
C GLU A 386 12.16 -25.23 -29.56
N PRO A 387 13.25 -24.82 -28.96
CA PRO A 387 14.30 -25.63 -28.32
C PRO A 387 14.22 -25.72 -26.78
N THR A 388 13.12 -25.34 -26.17
CA THR A 388 12.96 -25.24 -24.72
C THR A 388 11.75 -26.03 -24.19
N ALA A 389 11.87 -26.53 -22.97
CA ALA A 389 10.78 -27.22 -22.25
C ALA A 389 10.40 -26.42 -21.00
N PRO A 390 9.13 -25.96 -20.89
CA PRO A 390 8.63 -25.32 -19.68
C PRO A 390 8.58 -26.30 -18.51
N VAL A 391 9.14 -25.91 -17.36
CA VAL A 391 9.14 -26.70 -16.13
C VAL A 391 8.60 -25.85 -14.99
N LEU A 392 7.69 -26.45 -14.23
CA LEU A 392 7.11 -25.87 -13.02
C LEU A 392 7.48 -26.74 -11.83
N ILE A 393 7.93 -26.11 -10.75
CA ILE A 393 8.26 -26.79 -9.51
C ILE A 393 7.58 -26.08 -8.35
N VAL A 394 6.96 -26.83 -7.45
CA VAL A 394 6.54 -26.35 -6.14
C VAL A 394 7.44 -26.98 -5.10
N THR A 395 8.04 -26.16 -4.25
CA THR A 395 8.92 -26.63 -3.18
C THR A 395 8.14 -26.96 -1.90
N HIS A 396 8.71 -27.77 -1.01
CA HIS A 396 8.37 -27.72 0.40
C HIS A 396 8.82 -26.39 1.02
N LYS A 397 8.46 -26.15 2.30
CA LYS A 397 8.90 -24.92 3.01
C LYS A 397 10.41 -24.79 2.98
N THR A 398 10.88 -23.65 2.51
CA THR A 398 12.30 -23.28 2.48
C THR A 398 12.50 -21.81 2.81
N THR A 399 13.71 -21.41 3.15
CA THR A 399 14.06 -20.01 3.39
C THR A 399 14.32 -19.27 2.08
N ARG A 400 14.12 -17.96 2.06
CA ARG A 400 14.47 -17.14 0.88
C ARG A 400 15.96 -17.26 0.54
N ALA A 401 16.84 -17.28 1.53
CA ALA A 401 18.27 -17.41 1.31
C ALA A 401 18.65 -18.73 0.62
N ALA A 402 18.05 -19.87 1.04
CA ALA A 402 18.27 -21.16 0.37
C ALA A 402 17.75 -21.13 -1.07
N LEU A 403 16.59 -20.48 -1.30
CA LEU A 403 16.04 -20.32 -2.64
C LEU A 403 16.96 -19.49 -3.54
N ASP A 404 17.47 -18.36 -3.05
CA ASP A 404 18.37 -17.49 -3.82
C ASP A 404 19.67 -18.22 -4.18
N MET A 405 20.24 -19.03 -3.26
CA MET A 405 21.37 -19.90 -3.55
C MET A 405 21.05 -20.91 -4.66
N ALA A 406 19.88 -21.56 -4.59
CA ALA A 406 19.45 -22.50 -5.62
C ALA A 406 19.27 -21.83 -6.98
N LEU A 407 18.60 -20.65 -7.02
CA LEU A 407 18.40 -19.90 -8.26
C LEU A 407 19.73 -19.48 -8.90
N SER A 408 20.69 -19.00 -8.10
CA SER A 408 22.05 -18.69 -8.58
C SER A 408 22.77 -19.92 -9.15
N ALA A 409 22.72 -21.04 -8.43
CA ALA A 409 23.33 -22.29 -8.90
C ALA A 409 22.66 -22.80 -10.19
N MET A 410 21.34 -22.66 -10.33
CA MET A 410 20.60 -23.01 -11.56
C MET A 410 21.07 -22.18 -12.76
N GLN A 411 21.29 -20.87 -12.59
CA GLN A 411 21.80 -19.99 -13.65
C GLN A 411 23.18 -20.44 -14.13
N GLU A 412 24.04 -20.86 -13.21
CA GLU A 412 25.41 -21.36 -13.53
C GLU A 412 25.41 -22.69 -14.32
N THR A 413 24.31 -23.45 -14.26
CA THR A 413 24.23 -24.74 -15.00
C THR A 413 24.23 -24.60 -16.52
N GLY A 414 23.88 -23.41 -17.03
CA GLY A 414 23.76 -23.13 -18.47
C GLY A 414 22.61 -23.89 -19.16
N VAL A 415 21.63 -24.41 -18.41
CA VAL A 415 20.46 -25.11 -18.97
C VAL A 415 19.18 -24.27 -18.95
N LEU A 416 19.18 -23.12 -18.29
CA LEU A 416 18.08 -22.18 -18.32
C LEU A 416 18.07 -21.40 -19.63
N ALA A 417 16.90 -21.24 -20.22
CA ALA A 417 16.67 -20.42 -21.42
C ALA A 417 16.21 -18.99 -21.10
N GLY A 418 16.24 -18.60 -19.84
CA GLY A 418 15.87 -17.29 -19.31
C GLY A 418 15.86 -17.32 -17.79
N ASP A 419 15.59 -16.16 -17.18
CA ASP A 419 15.53 -16.08 -15.73
C ASP A 419 14.31 -16.83 -15.18
N PRO A 420 14.48 -17.65 -14.13
CA PRO A 420 13.35 -18.31 -13.46
C PRO A 420 12.49 -17.29 -12.73
N VAL A 421 11.18 -17.55 -12.67
CA VAL A 421 10.23 -16.83 -11.83
C VAL A 421 10.00 -17.65 -10.56
N ALA A 422 10.10 -17.00 -9.40
CA ALA A 422 9.89 -17.63 -8.11
C ALA A 422 8.85 -16.86 -7.32
N LEU A 423 7.68 -17.46 -7.08
CA LEU A 423 6.59 -16.85 -6.33
C LEU A 423 6.38 -17.58 -5.01
N ARG A 424 6.29 -16.82 -3.94
CA ARG A 424 6.02 -17.36 -2.61
C ARG A 424 4.56 -17.83 -2.52
N ILE A 425 4.33 -18.94 -1.82
CA ILE A 425 2.99 -19.43 -1.51
C ILE A 425 2.68 -19.05 -0.05
N GLU A 426 1.65 -18.23 0.15
CA GLU A 426 1.18 -17.82 1.47
C GLU A 426 -0.03 -18.64 1.88
N ASN A 427 0.06 -19.27 3.04
CA ASN A 427 -1.07 -19.88 3.72
C ASN A 427 -1.62 -18.85 4.71
N LEU A 428 -2.84 -18.38 4.48
CA LEU A 428 -3.53 -17.33 5.23
C LEU A 428 -4.39 -17.95 6.32
#